data_3eb3220a9d52bb15d7e507e0d82347c1
#
_entry.id   3eb3220a9d52bb15d7e507e0d82347c1
#
_cell.length_a   1.000
_cell.length_b   1.000
_cell.length_c   1.000
_cell.angle_alpha   90.00
_cell.angle_beta   90.00
_cell.angle_gamma   90.00
#
_symmetry.space_group_name_H-M   'P 1'
#
loop_
_entity.id
_entity.type
_entity.pdbx_description
1 polymer ?
#
loop_
_entity_poly.entity_id
_entity_poly.type
_entity_poly.pdbx_seq_one_letter_code
_entity_poly.pdbx_strand_id
1 'polypeptide(L)' 'MLVKIDSENYLNTQHIVAVSTFTSPDGNVKITIDTVTAASGHGSYVVNQSNEEASRLLNLLIDSFK' A
#
# COMPACT_ATOMS: atom_id res chain seq x y z
N MET A 1 12.75 -3.37 -2.54
CA MET A 1 12.46 -4.03 -1.26
C MET A 1 11.03 -4.56 -1.30
N LEU A 2 10.79 -5.75 -0.77
CA LEU A 2 9.45 -6.31 -0.68
C LEU A 2 8.84 -5.98 0.66
N VAL A 3 7.61 -5.49 0.63
CA VAL A 3 6.84 -5.17 1.82
C VAL A 3 5.56 -6.00 1.82
N LYS A 4 5.26 -6.62 2.95
CA LYS A 4 4.04 -7.39 3.10
C LYS A 4 2.87 -6.42 3.31
N ILE A 5 1.91 -6.44 2.38
CA ILE A 5 0.76 -5.53 2.42
C ILE A 5 -0.48 -6.18 3.03
N ASP A 6 -0.58 -7.50 2.96
CA ASP A 6 -1.63 -8.24 3.66
C ASP A 6 -1.11 -9.66 3.95
N SER A 7 -2.00 -10.56 4.40
CA SER A 7 -1.58 -11.88 4.87
C SER A 7 -0.91 -12.74 3.80
N GLU A 8 -1.14 -12.47 2.53
CA GLU A 8 -0.66 -13.32 1.44
C GLU A 8 0.07 -12.56 0.33
N ASN A 9 0.12 -11.23 0.41
CA ASN A 9 0.65 -10.44 -0.69
C ASN A 9 1.83 -9.58 -0.25
N TYR A 10 2.85 -9.57 -1.11
CA TYR A 10 4.04 -8.74 -0.96
C TYR A 10 4.14 -7.82 -2.17
N LEU A 11 4.64 -6.61 -1.95
CA LEU A 11 4.76 -5.61 -2.99
C LEU A 11 6.19 -5.11 -3.05
N ASN A 12 6.74 -5.01 -4.26
CA ASN A 12 8.05 -4.41 -4.47
C ASN A 12 7.90 -2.90 -4.47
N THR A 13 8.47 -2.25 -3.47
CA THR A 13 8.31 -0.81 -3.30
C THR A 13 8.94 0.01 -4.43
N GLN A 14 9.85 -0.57 -5.19
CA GLN A 14 10.41 0.11 -6.35
C GLN A 14 9.40 0.29 -7.48
N HIS A 15 8.31 -0.46 -7.46
CA HIS A 15 7.25 -0.36 -8.47
C HIS A 15 6.12 0.57 -8.04
N ILE A 16 6.18 1.15 -6.87
CA ILE A 16 5.12 2.03 -6.37
C ILE A 16 5.27 3.41 -6.98
N VAL A 17 4.17 3.90 -7.55
CA VAL A 17 4.10 5.25 -8.15
C VAL A 17 3.43 6.21 -7.18
N ALA A 18 2.35 5.77 -6.53
CA ALA A 18 1.58 6.63 -5.65
C ALA A 18 0.88 5.79 -4.58
N VAL A 19 0.68 6.40 -3.43
CA VAL A 19 -0.08 5.80 -2.33
C VAL A 19 -1.11 6.82 -1.87
N SER A 20 -2.36 6.41 -1.80
CA SER A 20 -3.45 7.26 -1.34
C SER A 20 -4.15 6.59 -0.17
N THR A 21 -4.72 7.39 0.72
CA THR A 21 -5.49 6.86 1.85
C THR A 21 -6.86 7.51 1.89
N PHE A 22 -7.84 6.75 2.36
CA PHE A 22 -9.17 7.24 2.61
C PHE A 22 -9.66 6.63 3.92
N THR A 23 -10.05 7.50 4.86
CA THR A 23 -10.58 7.06 6.15
C THR A 23 -12.10 7.08 6.08
N SER A 24 -12.73 5.92 6.29
CA SER A 24 -14.17 5.83 6.26
C SER A 24 -14.76 6.20 7.62
N PRO A 25 -16.07 6.52 7.67
CA PRO A 25 -16.71 6.92 8.94
C PRO A 25 -16.67 5.85 10.03
N ASP A 26 -16.50 4.58 9.66
CA ASP A 26 -16.42 3.50 10.64
C ASP A 26 -15.03 3.32 11.25
N GLY A 27 -14.07 4.17 10.85
CA GLY A 27 -12.73 4.14 11.41
C GLY A 27 -11.73 3.28 10.64
N ASN A 28 -12.17 2.60 9.59
CA ASN A 28 -11.26 1.83 8.75
C ASN A 28 -10.56 2.74 7.73
N VAL A 29 -9.37 2.35 7.34
CA VAL A 29 -8.59 3.10 6.36
C VAL A 29 -8.40 2.25 5.11
N LYS A 30 -8.76 2.82 3.97
CA LYS A 30 -8.52 2.21 2.67
C LYS A 30 -7.24 2.79 2.10
N ILE A 31 -6.28 1.94 1.81
CA ILE A 31 -5.01 2.33 1.22
C ILE A 31 -4.99 1.87 -0.23
N THR A 32 -4.82 2.80 -1.14
CA THR A 32 -4.70 2.49 -2.57
C THR A 32 -3.25 2.70 -2.99
N ILE A 33 -2.62 1.66 -3.52
CA ILE A 33 -1.22 1.68 -3.93
C ILE A 33 -1.18 1.50 -5.44
N ASP A 34 -0.77 2.54 -6.14
CA ASP A 34 -0.63 2.48 -7.60
C ASP A 34 0.78 2.06 -7.96
N THR A 35 0.89 1.10 -8.86
CA THR A 35 2.16 0.51 -9.24
C THR A 35 2.36 0.57 -10.76
N VAL A 36 3.62 0.48 -11.17
CA VAL A 36 4.01 0.32 -12.57
C VAL A 36 4.74 -1.01 -12.68
N THR A 37 4.34 -1.83 -13.67
CA THR A 37 5.02 -3.09 -13.95
C THR A 37 5.46 -3.11 -15.40
N ALA A 38 6.53 -3.86 -15.67
CA ALA A 38 7.07 -3.97 -17.02
C ALA A 38 6.10 -4.67 -17.97
N ALA A 39 5.26 -5.56 -17.45
CA ALA A 39 4.39 -6.40 -18.26
C ALA A 39 3.08 -5.70 -18.63
N SER A 40 2.50 -4.92 -17.74
CA SER A 40 1.14 -4.39 -17.93
C SER A 40 1.04 -2.87 -17.87
N GLY A 41 2.17 -2.20 -17.67
CA GLY A 41 2.19 -0.75 -17.56
C GLY A 41 1.92 -0.27 -16.15
N HIS A 42 0.71 -0.46 -15.65
CA HIS A 42 0.41 -0.09 -14.28
C HIS A 42 -0.75 -0.88 -13.75
N GLY A 43 -0.85 -0.92 -12.42
CA GLY A 43 -1.92 -1.57 -11.70
C GLY A 43 -2.13 -0.89 -10.36
N SER A 44 -3.11 -1.35 -9.62
CA SER A 44 -3.33 -0.83 -8.29
C SER A 44 -3.71 -1.95 -7.32
N TYR A 45 -3.32 -1.75 -6.07
CA TYR A 45 -3.71 -2.61 -4.96
C TYR A 45 -4.52 -1.81 -3.98
N VAL A 46 -5.59 -2.40 -3.46
CA VAL A 46 -6.44 -1.77 -2.46
C VAL A 46 -6.40 -2.63 -1.21
N VAL A 47 -6.02 -2.02 -0.10
CA VAL A 47 -5.94 -2.70 1.20
C VAL A 47 -6.85 -1.98 2.17
N ASN A 48 -7.76 -2.73 2.82
CA ASN A 48 -8.62 -2.19 3.85
C ASN A 48 -8.12 -2.67 5.20
N GLN A 49 -7.74 -1.74 6.07
CA GLN A 49 -7.12 -2.05 7.35
C GLN A 49 -7.75 -1.22 8.46
N SER A 50 -7.60 -1.68 9.70
CA SER A 50 -7.89 -0.85 10.85
C SER A 50 -6.93 0.34 10.87
N ASN A 51 -7.29 1.37 11.64
CA ASN A 51 -6.45 2.57 11.69
C ASN A 51 -5.02 2.27 12.14
N GLU A 52 -4.85 1.40 13.14
CA GLU A 52 -3.52 1.03 13.62
C GLU A 52 -2.69 0.30 12.58
N GLU A 53 -3.30 -0.68 11.90
CA GLU A 53 -2.59 -1.46 10.88
C GLU A 53 -2.28 -0.63 9.65
N ALA A 54 -3.19 0.27 9.28
CA ALA A 54 -2.94 1.18 8.17
C ALA A 54 -1.75 2.08 8.45
N SER A 55 -1.66 2.63 9.66
CA SER A 55 -0.53 3.47 10.03
C SER A 55 0.78 2.68 10.00
N ARG A 56 0.77 1.45 10.46
CA ARG A 56 1.95 0.58 10.42
C ARG A 56 2.40 0.32 9.00
N LEU A 57 1.45 -0.01 8.12
CA LEU A 57 1.76 -0.26 6.72
C LEU A 57 2.31 0.99 6.03
N LEU A 58 1.68 2.14 6.27
CA LEU A 58 2.16 3.41 5.70
C LEU A 58 3.58 3.72 6.15
N ASN A 59 3.90 3.50 7.42
CA ASN A 59 5.24 3.75 7.93
C ASN A 59 6.26 2.83 7.27
N LEU A 60 5.91 1.56 7.05
CA LEU A 60 6.79 0.63 6.35
C LEU A 60 7.05 1.10 4.91
N LEU A 61 6.01 1.54 4.21
CA LEU A 61 6.14 2.02 2.84
C LEU A 61 7.00 3.29 2.78
N ILE A 62 6.75 4.23 3.68
CA ILE A 62 7.53 5.47 3.72
C ILE A 62 9.00 5.19 4.01
N ASP A 63 9.27 4.31 4.96
CA ASP A 63 10.65 3.96 5.31
C ASP A 63 11.38 3.31 4.15
N SER A 64 10.66 2.55 3.32
CA SER A 64 11.28 1.88 2.18
C SER A 64 11.73 2.84 1.08
N PHE A 65 11.22 4.07 1.09
CA PHE A 65 11.56 5.07 0.08
C PHE A 65 12.74 5.95 0.50
N LYS A 66 13.23 5.81 1.71
CA LYS A 66 14.33 6.64 2.22
C LYS A 66 15.70 6.11 1.86
#